data_651dc2521e32feba358b4d12abe6f830
#
_entry.id   651dc2521e32feba358b4d12abe6f830
#
_cell.length_a   1.000
_cell.length_b   1.000
_cell.length_c   1.000
_cell.angle_alpha   90.00
_cell.angle_beta   90.00
_cell.angle_gamma   90.00
#
_symmetry.space_group_name_H-M   'P 1'
#
loop_
_entity.id
_entity.type
_entity.pdbx_description
1 polymer ?
#
loop_
_entity_poly.entity_id
_entity_poly.type
_entity_poly.pdbx_seq_one_letter_code
_entity_poly.pdbx_strand_id
1 'polypeptide(L)'
;MLLETRAATDLVAAIFGSPDFVLRAASGDFCLPGAVGYQPLHSDVRDWAPGGQAPFSSFYDPRGQLSIRDLPCPYVCVNFLPQDVTPFNGPTRQIPGTQHSRVPIPTLENEPEWMRLSTVCPAPAGAIMIRDVRAWHGGTPNIANAIRSIPNLEFYAPWFREPIVPSITYEAYKGLSERAQYLARESVAQSVEGLRTGATLRAP
;
A
#
# COMPACT_ATOMS: atom_id res chain seq x y z
N MET A 1 9.00 7.32 15.39
CA MET A 1 7.86 6.62 14.75
C MET A 1 7.99 6.79 13.24
N LEU A 2 7.51 5.82 12.42
CA LEU A 2 7.69 5.87 10.94
C LEU A 2 7.11 7.17 10.33
N LEU A 3 5.99 7.66 10.86
CA LEU A 3 5.36 8.91 10.41
C LEU A 3 6.25 10.16 10.62
N GLU A 4 7.24 10.07 11.51
CA GLU A 4 8.23 11.13 11.77
C GLU A 4 9.40 11.12 10.79
N THR A 5 9.45 10.14 9.87
CA THR A 5 10.55 10.00 8.91
C THR A 5 10.42 11.08 7.84
N ARG A 6 11.10 12.23 8.04
CA ARG A 6 11.01 13.40 7.15
C ARG A 6 11.37 13.05 5.71
N ALA A 7 12.45 12.29 5.50
CA ALA A 7 12.84 11.89 4.16
C ALA A 7 11.70 11.19 3.38
N ALA A 8 10.94 10.29 4.03
CA ALA A 8 9.80 9.64 3.41
C ALA A 8 8.66 10.63 3.12
N THR A 9 8.28 11.47 4.11
CA THR A 9 7.17 12.42 3.94
C THR A 9 7.50 13.56 2.96
N ASP A 10 8.77 13.96 2.85
CA ASP A 10 9.19 14.96 1.87
C ASP A 10 9.16 14.39 0.43
N LEU A 11 9.51 13.11 0.25
CA LEU A 11 9.33 12.42 -1.03
C LEU A 11 7.84 12.30 -1.41
N VAL A 12 6.97 11.95 -0.45
CA VAL A 12 5.52 11.89 -0.69
C VAL A 12 4.98 13.27 -1.09
N ALA A 13 5.42 14.34 -0.41
CA ALA A 13 5.06 15.71 -0.79
C ALA A 13 5.50 16.06 -2.22
N ALA A 14 6.70 15.64 -2.61
CA ALA A 14 7.20 15.85 -3.97
C ALA A 14 6.39 15.07 -5.02
N ILE A 15 5.99 13.81 -4.72
CA ILE A 15 5.16 12.98 -5.60
C ILE A 15 3.79 13.63 -5.83
N PHE A 16 3.16 14.16 -4.78
CA PHE A 16 1.85 14.79 -4.89
C PHE A 16 1.91 16.26 -5.34
N GLY A 17 3.09 16.88 -5.35
CA GLY A 17 3.26 18.31 -5.62
C GLY A 17 2.65 19.19 -4.51
N SER A 18 2.43 18.66 -3.32
CA SER A 18 1.80 19.35 -2.20
C SER A 18 2.17 18.71 -0.86
N PRO A 19 2.38 19.52 0.19
CA PRO A 19 2.54 19.01 1.56
C PRO A 19 1.20 18.66 2.24
N ASP A 20 0.05 18.98 1.63
CA ASP A 20 -1.29 18.75 2.19
C ASP A 20 -1.84 17.37 1.78
N PHE A 21 -1.18 16.33 2.26
CA PHE A 21 -1.66 14.96 2.15
C PHE A 21 -2.01 14.41 3.54
N VAL A 22 -2.71 13.29 3.60
CA VAL A 22 -3.14 12.71 4.87
C VAL A 22 -2.81 11.23 4.95
N LEU A 23 -2.51 10.77 6.15
CA LEU A 23 -2.39 9.35 6.44
C LEU A 23 -3.76 8.68 6.25
N ARG A 24 -3.81 7.67 5.38
CA ARG A 24 -4.96 6.80 5.16
C ARG A 24 -4.96 5.63 6.15
N ALA A 25 -3.82 4.98 6.27
CA ALA A 25 -3.66 3.80 7.10
C ALA A 25 -2.22 3.62 7.55
N ALA A 26 -2.06 3.00 8.70
CA ALA A 26 -0.81 2.43 9.18
C ALA A 26 -1.01 0.93 9.39
N SER A 27 -0.25 0.12 8.67
CA SER A 27 -0.39 -1.32 8.66
C SER A 27 0.94 -2.03 8.38
N GLY A 28 0.92 -3.27 7.96
CA GLY A 28 2.11 -3.99 7.54
C GLY A 28 1.79 -5.42 7.18
N ASP A 29 2.71 -6.01 6.43
CA ASP A 29 2.62 -7.38 5.97
C ASP A 29 3.70 -8.25 6.61
N PHE A 30 3.28 -9.40 7.10
CA PHE A 30 4.18 -10.46 7.54
C PHE A 30 4.12 -11.62 6.54
N CYS A 31 5.28 -12.10 6.12
CA CYS A 31 5.38 -13.32 5.33
C CYS A 31 6.09 -14.38 6.16
N LEU A 32 5.38 -15.43 6.52
CA LEU A 32 5.89 -16.49 7.37
C LEU A 32 6.85 -17.40 6.59
N PRO A 33 7.84 -18.04 7.26
CA PRO A 33 8.65 -19.08 6.67
C PRO A 33 7.77 -20.20 6.09
N GLY A 34 8.14 -20.69 4.90
CA GLY A 34 7.40 -21.75 4.24
C GLY A 34 6.13 -21.30 3.49
N ALA A 35 5.86 -20.02 3.42
CA ALA A 35 4.83 -19.47 2.53
C ALA A 35 5.32 -19.60 1.08
N VAL A 36 4.90 -20.65 0.37
CA VAL A 36 5.40 -21.00 -0.97
C VAL A 36 4.54 -20.46 -2.11
N GLY A 37 3.38 -19.90 -1.81
CA GLY A 37 2.47 -19.34 -2.80
C GLY A 37 2.83 -17.93 -3.22
N TYR A 38 2.59 -17.61 -4.50
CA TYR A 38 2.57 -16.23 -4.97
C TYR A 38 1.21 -15.60 -4.67
N GLN A 39 1.21 -14.38 -4.16
CA GLN A 39 -0.02 -13.60 -4.14
C GLN A 39 -0.39 -13.22 -5.58
N PRO A 40 -1.68 -13.39 -6.00
CA PRO A 40 -2.12 -12.88 -7.29
C PRO A 40 -1.79 -11.40 -7.44
N LEU A 41 -1.39 -11.01 -8.65
CA LEU A 41 -1.22 -9.59 -8.96
C LEU A 41 -2.54 -8.85 -8.74
N HIS A 42 -2.46 -7.69 -8.12
CA HIS A 42 -3.60 -6.82 -7.86
C HIS A 42 -3.20 -5.35 -7.89
N SER A 43 -4.19 -4.52 -7.90
CA SER A 43 -4.12 -3.08 -7.70
C SER A 43 -4.96 -2.74 -6.47
N ASP A 44 -4.48 -1.88 -5.59
CA ASP A 44 -5.20 -1.54 -4.35
C ASP A 44 -6.39 -0.60 -4.59
N VAL A 45 -6.40 0.06 -5.73
CA VAL A 45 -7.50 0.94 -6.15
C VAL A 45 -7.93 0.61 -7.57
N ARG A 46 -9.22 0.65 -7.81
CA ARG A 46 -9.82 0.36 -9.12
C ARG A 46 -11.09 1.19 -9.32
N ASP A 47 -11.53 1.27 -10.56
CA ASP A 47 -12.81 1.87 -10.86
C ASP A 47 -13.95 1.05 -10.25
N TRP A 48 -14.97 1.75 -9.81
CA TRP A 48 -16.21 1.12 -9.39
C TRP A 48 -16.98 0.64 -10.63
N ALA A 49 -17.56 -0.54 -10.54
CA ALA A 49 -18.42 -1.08 -11.57
C ALA A 49 -19.85 -1.27 -11.00
N PRO A 50 -20.92 -0.83 -11.70
CA PRO A 50 -22.28 -1.09 -11.30
C PRO A 50 -22.53 -2.60 -11.10
N GLY A 51 -23.08 -2.98 -9.93
CA GLY A 51 -23.32 -4.38 -9.57
C GLY A 51 -22.09 -5.14 -9.05
N GLY A 52 -20.89 -4.52 -9.07
CA GLY A 52 -19.71 -5.06 -8.45
C GLY A 52 -19.72 -4.89 -6.94
N GLN A 53 -19.28 -5.91 -6.19
CA GLN A 53 -18.94 -5.72 -4.79
C GLN A 53 -17.64 -4.92 -4.75
N ALA A 54 -17.77 -3.65 -4.44
CA ALA A 54 -16.63 -2.77 -4.33
C ALA A 54 -16.47 -2.26 -2.90
N PRO A 55 -15.76 -2.97 -2.04
CA PRO A 55 -15.45 -2.41 -0.74
C PRO A 55 -14.45 -1.23 -0.81
N PHE A 56 -13.77 -1.05 -1.96
CA PHE A 56 -12.65 -0.10 -2.07
C PHE A 56 -12.56 0.60 -3.43
N SER A 57 -13.63 0.71 -4.19
CA SER A 57 -13.55 1.47 -5.43
C SER A 57 -14.14 2.84 -5.24
N SER A 58 -13.39 3.78 -5.54
CA SER A 58 -13.53 5.16 -5.14
C SER A 58 -13.76 6.09 -6.30
N PHE A 59 -13.62 5.60 -7.52
CA PHE A 59 -13.81 6.41 -8.70
C PHE A 59 -14.87 5.78 -9.63
N TYR A 60 -15.85 6.58 -9.98
CA TYR A 60 -16.90 6.20 -10.94
C TYR A 60 -17.19 7.36 -11.87
N ASP A 61 -16.99 7.13 -13.16
CA ASP A 61 -17.51 8.01 -14.21
C ASP A 61 -18.74 7.37 -14.85
N PRO A 62 -19.95 7.92 -14.63
CA PRO A 62 -21.19 7.38 -15.21
C PRO A 62 -21.21 7.40 -16.75
N ARG A 63 -20.35 8.19 -17.37
CA ARG A 63 -20.21 8.24 -18.83
C ARG A 63 -19.20 7.23 -19.35
N GLY A 64 -18.43 6.58 -18.48
CA GLY A 64 -17.42 5.58 -18.84
C GLY A 64 -16.23 6.14 -19.64
N GLN A 65 -16.00 7.45 -19.59
CA GLN A 65 -14.92 8.11 -20.32
C GLN A 65 -13.61 8.14 -19.55
N LEU A 66 -13.68 8.27 -18.23
CA LEU A 66 -12.54 8.37 -17.35
C LEU A 66 -12.43 7.14 -16.45
N SER A 67 -11.20 6.82 -16.10
CA SER A 67 -10.81 5.82 -15.13
C SER A 67 -9.93 6.47 -14.05
N ILE A 68 -9.86 5.90 -12.87
CA ILE A 68 -8.89 6.30 -11.84
C ILE A 68 -7.44 6.28 -12.39
N ARG A 69 -7.21 5.51 -13.46
CA ARG A 69 -5.90 5.38 -14.12
C ARG A 69 -5.51 6.57 -14.98
N ASP A 70 -6.48 7.41 -15.35
CA ASP A 70 -6.26 8.66 -16.12
C ASP A 70 -5.95 9.84 -15.20
N LEU A 71 -6.21 9.72 -13.91
CA LEU A 71 -6.05 10.77 -12.93
C LEU A 71 -4.62 10.80 -12.35
N PRO A 72 -4.21 11.87 -11.68
CA PRO A 72 -2.98 11.87 -10.89
C PRO A 72 -2.95 10.73 -9.88
N CYS A 73 -1.79 10.41 -9.30
CA CYS A 73 -1.67 9.38 -8.28
C CYS A 73 -2.62 9.65 -7.10
N PRO A 74 -3.59 8.75 -6.81
CA PRO A 74 -4.61 8.99 -5.77
C PRO A 74 -4.05 8.81 -4.37
N TYR A 75 -3.22 7.80 -4.16
CA TYR A 75 -2.47 7.59 -2.94
C TYR A 75 -1.24 6.72 -3.19
N VAL A 76 -0.30 6.81 -2.27
CA VAL A 76 0.91 5.99 -2.27
C VAL A 76 0.96 5.11 -1.04
N CYS A 77 1.59 3.95 -1.18
CA CYS A 77 2.00 3.10 -0.08
C CYS A 77 3.51 3.24 0.12
N VAL A 78 3.92 3.59 1.34
CA VAL A 78 5.31 3.68 1.77
C VAL A 78 5.62 2.46 2.62
N ASN A 79 6.36 1.52 2.07
CA ASN A 79 6.82 0.32 2.74
C ASN A 79 8.18 0.59 3.38
N PHE A 80 8.34 0.25 4.66
CA PHE A 80 9.59 0.35 5.39
C PHE A 80 10.20 -1.04 5.54
N LEU A 81 11.50 -1.15 5.35
CA LEU A 81 12.22 -2.41 5.42
C LEU A 81 13.04 -2.47 6.71
N PRO A 82 12.53 -3.06 7.81
CA PRO A 82 13.27 -3.16 9.07
C PRO A 82 14.36 -4.23 9.03
N GLN A 83 14.38 -5.03 7.99
CA GLN A 83 15.35 -6.10 7.73
C GLN A 83 15.70 -6.12 6.25
N ASP A 84 16.78 -6.79 5.88
CA ASP A 84 17.10 -7.03 4.49
C ASP A 84 15.96 -7.83 3.82
N VAL A 85 15.49 -7.31 2.72
CA VAL A 85 14.55 -8.02 1.84
C VAL A 85 15.35 -8.58 0.67
N THR A 86 15.32 -9.88 0.54
CA THR A 86 16.09 -10.64 -0.46
C THR A 86 15.13 -11.33 -1.44
N PRO A 87 15.61 -11.85 -2.57
CA PRO A 87 14.76 -12.64 -3.48
C PRO A 87 14.13 -13.90 -2.84
N PHE A 88 14.61 -14.32 -1.66
CA PHE A 88 14.24 -15.59 -1.03
C PHE A 88 13.33 -15.46 0.19
N ASN A 89 13.18 -14.26 0.76
CA ASN A 89 12.39 -14.05 1.98
C ASN A 89 11.05 -13.36 1.75
N GLY A 90 10.47 -13.51 0.56
CA GLY A 90 9.13 -12.99 0.26
C GLY A 90 9.11 -11.50 -0.07
N PRO A 91 9.97 -11.00 -0.97
CA PRO A 91 9.90 -9.62 -1.42
C PRO A 91 8.57 -9.33 -2.12
N THR A 92 8.16 -8.09 -2.14
CA THR A 92 7.05 -7.66 -2.99
C THR A 92 7.53 -7.58 -4.43
N ARG A 93 6.75 -8.09 -5.38
CA ARG A 93 6.95 -7.86 -6.81
C ARG A 93 6.10 -6.69 -7.26
N GLN A 94 6.64 -5.87 -8.15
CA GLN A 94 6.00 -4.69 -8.72
C GLN A 94 6.11 -4.76 -10.24
N ILE A 95 5.04 -4.44 -10.95
CA ILE A 95 5.04 -4.42 -12.42
C ILE A 95 5.03 -2.96 -12.88
N PRO A 96 6.20 -2.40 -13.21
CA PRO A 96 6.32 -0.99 -13.61
C PRO A 96 5.46 -0.65 -14.84
N GLY A 97 4.89 0.56 -14.85
CA GLY A 97 4.08 1.05 -15.97
C GLY A 97 2.61 0.63 -15.92
N THR A 98 2.23 -0.28 -15.03
CA THR A 98 0.85 -0.80 -14.98
C THR A 98 -0.13 0.10 -14.24
N GLN A 99 0.33 1.15 -13.56
CA GLN A 99 -0.53 2.12 -12.88
C GLN A 99 -1.51 2.83 -13.84
N HIS A 100 -1.18 2.91 -15.11
CA HIS A 100 -2.04 3.47 -16.17
C HIS A 100 -2.67 2.39 -17.07
N SER A 101 -2.40 1.12 -16.81
CA SER A 101 -2.88 0.03 -17.67
C SER A 101 -4.37 -0.21 -17.46
N ARG A 102 -5.11 -0.25 -18.57
CA ARG A 102 -6.53 -0.60 -18.61
C ARG A 102 -6.80 -2.06 -18.96
N VAL A 103 -5.75 -2.82 -19.27
CA VAL A 103 -5.91 -4.26 -19.54
C VAL A 103 -6.20 -5.00 -18.22
N PRO A 104 -6.95 -6.11 -18.28
CA PRO A 104 -7.18 -6.93 -17.11
C PRO A 104 -5.87 -7.43 -16.49
N ILE A 105 -5.81 -7.45 -15.17
CA ILE A 105 -4.68 -8.04 -14.44
C ILE A 105 -4.68 -9.55 -14.71
N PRO A 106 -3.57 -10.14 -15.14
CA PRO A 106 -3.51 -11.58 -15.42
C PRO A 106 -3.67 -12.38 -14.12
N THR A 107 -4.31 -13.53 -14.21
CA THR A 107 -4.35 -14.49 -13.12
C THR A 107 -2.99 -15.17 -12.96
N LEU A 108 -2.74 -15.81 -11.81
CA LEU A 108 -1.50 -16.56 -11.58
C LEU A 108 -1.22 -17.63 -12.66
N GLU A 109 -2.26 -18.19 -13.25
CA GLU A 109 -2.14 -19.19 -14.31
C GLU A 109 -1.69 -18.59 -15.64
N ASN A 110 -2.11 -17.37 -15.91
CA ASN A 110 -1.92 -16.70 -17.20
C ASN A 110 -0.86 -15.60 -17.18
N GLU A 111 -0.28 -15.30 -16.00
CA GLU A 111 0.76 -14.27 -15.93
C GLU A 111 2.07 -14.76 -16.55
N PRO A 112 2.75 -13.92 -17.37
CA PRO A 112 4.05 -14.25 -17.91
C PRO A 112 5.08 -14.51 -16.79
N GLU A 113 5.98 -15.47 -17.00
CA GLU A 113 6.99 -15.85 -16.02
C GLU A 113 7.85 -14.67 -15.53
N TRP A 114 8.17 -13.74 -16.42
CA TRP A 114 8.95 -12.54 -16.06
C TRP A 114 8.28 -11.69 -14.98
N MET A 115 6.94 -11.69 -14.88
CA MET A 115 6.21 -10.98 -13.83
C MET A 115 6.40 -11.61 -12.44
N ARG A 116 6.83 -12.86 -12.38
CA ARG A 116 7.15 -13.56 -11.13
C ARG A 116 8.60 -13.35 -10.72
N LEU A 117 9.52 -13.44 -11.67
CA LEU A 117 10.95 -13.57 -11.40
C LEU A 117 11.72 -12.25 -11.52
N SER A 118 11.34 -11.38 -12.46
CA SER A 118 12.13 -10.20 -12.80
C SER A 118 11.71 -8.91 -12.11
N THR A 119 10.61 -8.93 -11.36
CA THR A 119 9.99 -7.71 -10.81
C THR A 119 10.02 -7.65 -9.28
N VAL A 120 10.71 -8.57 -8.65
CA VAL A 120 10.93 -8.55 -7.20
C VAL A 120 11.79 -7.37 -6.79
N CYS A 121 11.49 -6.79 -5.63
CA CYS A 121 12.15 -5.59 -5.11
C CYS A 121 12.99 -5.92 -3.87
N PRO A 122 14.18 -6.55 -4.03
CA PRO A 122 15.09 -6.73 -2.91
C PRO A 122 15.72 -5.39 -2.53
N ALA A 123 15.91 -5.16 -1.23
CA ALA A 123 16.57 -3.97 -0.74
C ALA A 123 17.10 -4.18 0.69
N PRO A 124 18.14 -3.44 1.11
CA PRO A 124 18.71 -3.57 2.45
C PRO A 124 17.77 -3.01 3.53
N ALA A 125 18.00 -3.44 4.76
CA ALA A 125 17.38 -2.85 5.93
C ALA A 125 17.59 -1.33 5.97
N GLY A 126 16.56 -0.59 6.41
CA GLY A 126 16.54 0.87 6.41
C GLY A 126 16.08 1.50 5.10
N ALA A 127 15.96 0.74 4.01
CA ALA A 127 15.38 1.23 2.77
C ALA A 127 13.87 1.46 2.92
N ILE A 128 13.33 2.33 2.07
CA ILE A 128 11.90 2.51 1.86
C ILE A 128 11.54 2.23 0.40
N MET A 129 10.36 1.69 0.18
CA MET A 129 9.79 1.53 -1.14
C MET A 129 8.48 2.32 -1.19
N ILE A 130 8.41 3.30 -2.09
CA ILE A 130 7.20 4.10 -2.33
C ILE A 130 6.60 3.65 -3.65
N ARG A 131 5.33 3.27 -3.63
CA ARG A 131 4.62 2.81 -4.82
C ARG A 131 3.30 3.53 -5.02
N ASP A 132 2.98 3.78 -6.29
CA ASP A 132 1.62 4.10 -6.71
C ASP A 132 0.77 2.84 -6.54
N VAL A 133 -0.30 2.95 -5.78
CA VAL A 133 -1.16 1.81 -5.41
C VAL A 133 -1.94 1.23 -6.59
N ARG A 134 -1.99 1.93 -7.71
CA ARG A 134 -2.59 1.44 -8.96
C ARG A 134 -1.69 0.45 -9.69
N ALA A 135 -0.36 0.50 -9.46
CA ALA A 135 0.57 -0.42 -10.07
C ALA A 135 0.30 -1.86 -9.60
N TRP A 136 0.35 -2.79 -10.54
CA TRP A 136 0.15 -4.20 -10.21
C TRP A 136 1.29 -4.71 -9.35
N HIS A 137 0.93 -5.38 -8.27
CA HIS A 137 1.90 -5.91 -7.33
C HIS A 137 1.36 -7.15 -6.63
N GLY A 138 2.24 -7.83 -5.89
CA GLY A 138 1.88 -8.99 -5.10
C GLY A 138 3.06 -9.51 -4.29
N GLY A 139 2.77 -10.26 -3.23
CA GLY A 139 3.78 -10.97 -2.45
C GLY A 139 4.37 -12.15 -3.22
N THR A 140 5.60 -12.49 -2.87
CA THR A 140 6.30 -13.67 -3.40
C THR A 140 6.58 -14.66 -2.29
N PRO A 141 6.96 -15.93 -2.59
CA PRO A 141 7.26 -16.93 -1.59
C PRO A 141 8.35 -16.50 -0.61
N ASN A 142 8.19 -16.90 0.66
CA ASN A 142 9.24 -16.83 1.67
C ASN A 142 9.80 -18.23 1.91
N ILE A 143 10.90 -18.53 1.24
CA ILE A 143 11.63 -19.81 1.39
C ILE A 143 12.80 -19.70 2.39
N ALA A 144 12.96 -18.56 3.04
CA ALA A 144 13.89 -18.39 4.14
C ALA A 144 13.32 -18.99 5.44
N ASN A 145 14.12 -19.03 6.47
CA ASN A 145 13.75 -19.58 7.78
C ASN A 145 13.28 -18.52 8.78
N ALA A 146 13.14 -17.27 8.37
CA ALA A 146 12.73 -16.14 9.21
C ALA A 146 11.48 -15.43 8.67
N ILE A 147 10.73 -14.82 9.57
CA ILE A 147 9.58 -13.97 9.19
C ILE A 147 10.11 -12.73 8.48
N ARG A 148 9.49 -12.39 7.35
CA ARG A 148 9.68 -11.10 6.70
C ARG A 148 8.58 -10.14 7.14
N SER A 149 8.97 -8.98 7.66
CA SER A 149 8.07 -7.91 8.06
C SER A 149 8.26 -6.69 7.16
N ILE A 150 7.16 -6.12 6.66
CA ILE A 150 7.16 -4.85 5.92
C ILE A 150 6.04 -3.98 6.49
N PRO A 151 6.30 -3.19 7.53
CA PRO A 151 5.37 -2.17 7.98
C PRO A 151 5.20 -1.09 6.90
N ASN A 152 4.00 -0.54 6.79
CA ASN A 152 3.70 0.48 5.81
C ASN A 152 2.86 1.63 6.35
N LEU A 153 2.94 2.77 5.66
CA LEU A 153 2.06 3.90 5.79
C LEU A 153 1.48 4.20 4.40
N GLU A 154 0.18 4.46 4.35
CA GLU A 154 -0.50 4.85 3.14
C GLU A 154 -0.96 6.30 3.25
N PHE A 155 -0.73 7.09 2.20
CA PHE A 155 -1.06 8.50 2.19
C PHE A 155 -1.93 8.85 0.99
N TYR A 156 -3.09 9.47 1.26
CA TYR A 156 -3.94 10.06 0.24
C TYR A 156 -3.36 11.37 -0.29
N ALA A 157 -3.41 11.52 -1.60
CA ALA A 157 -3.19 12.81 -2.24
C ALA A 157 -4.23 13.86 -1.78
N PRO A 158 -3.94 15.18 -1.90
CA PRO A 158 -4.87 16.22 -1.46
C PRO A 158 -6.25 16.16 -2.12
N TRP A 159 -6.31 15.68 -3.34
CA TRP A 159 -7.53 15.64 -4.15
C TRP A 159 -8.37 14.36 -3.97
N PHE A 160 -7.83 13.33 -3.31
CA PHE A 160 -8.45 12.00 -3.25
C PHE A 160 -8.77 11.59 -1.81
N ARG A 161 -9.96 11.03 -1.63
CA ARG A 161 -10.41 10.49 -0.33
C ARG A 161 -11.30 9.27 -0.53
N GLU A 162 -11.11 8.29 0.32
CA GLU A 162 -12.03 7.21 0.63
C GLU A 162 -12.36 7.26 2.13
N PRO A 163 -13.36 6.54 2.61
CA PRO A 163 -13.58 6.43 4.04
C PRO A 163 -12.33 5.93 4.77
N ILE A 164 -11.77 6.75 5.64
CA ILE A 164 -10.59 6.42 6.42
C ILE A 164 -10.99 5.51 7.59
N VAL A 165 -10.26 4.41 7.73
CA VAL A 165 -10.35 3.57 8.93
C VAL A 165 -9.33 4.09 9.93
N PRO A 166 -9.76 4.51 11.13
CA PRO A 166 -8.84 4.97 12.16
C PRO A 166 -7.78 3.92 12.47
N SER A 167 -6.52 4.35 12.46
CA SER A 167 -5.36 3.45 12.64
C SER A 167 -4.41 3.91 13.75
N ILE A 168 -4.68 5.06 14.36
CA ILE A 168 -3.86 5.64 15.44
C ILE A 168 -4.75 5.93 16.64
N THR A 169 -4.34 5.51 17.84
CA THR A 169 -5.02 5.90 19.07
C THR A 169 -4.79 7.38 19.36
N TYR A 170 -5.75 8.02 20.04
CA TYR A 170 -5.61 9.42 20.44
C TYR A 170 -4.37 9.64 21.31
N GLU A 171 -4.02 8.70 22.19
CA GLU A 171 -2.83 8.78 23.03
C GLU A 171 -1.54 8.77 22.19
N ALA A 172 -1.44 7.87 21.20
CA ALA A 172 -0.30 7.85 20.28
C ALA A 172 -0.23 9.13 19.44
N TYR A 173 -1.38 9.64 18.98
CA TYR A 173 -1.48 10.89 18.22
C TYR A 173 -0.95 12.09 18.99
N LYS A 174 -1.31 12.24 20.27
CA LYS A 174 -0.82 13.34 21.11
C LYS A 174 0.71 13.36 21.25
N GLY A 175 1.34 12.22 21.18
CA GLY A 175 2.81 12.09 21.28
C GLY A 175 3.56 12.40 20.00
N LEU A 176 2.86 12.71 18.89
CA LEU A 176 3.47 13.04 17.61
C LEU A 176 3.92 14.49 17.54
N SER A 177 4.89 14.78 16.67
CA SER A 177 5.19 16.15 16.26
C SER A 177 3.98 16.82 15.59
N GLU A 178 3.93 18.16 15.59
CA GLU A 178 2.85 18.92 14.93
C GLU A 178 2.66 18.50 13.47
N ARG A 179 3.75 18.28 12.73
CA ARG A 179 3.70 17.79 11.34
C ARG A 179 3.06 16.42 11.26
N ALA A 180 3.47 15.47 12.10
CA ALA A 180 2.92 14.13 12.09
C ALA A 180 1.46 14.11 12.54
N GLN A 181 1.07 14.95 13.49
CA GLN A 181 -0.32 15.18 13.86
C GLN A 181 -1.14 15.72 12.68
N TYR A 182 -0.61 16.70 11.95
CA TYR A 182 -1.27 17.22 10.76
C TYR A 182 -1.49 16.12 9.71
N LEU A 183 -0.50 15.31 9.44
CA LEU A 183 -0.62 14.20 8.49
C LEU A 183 -1.62 13.12 8.96
N ALA A 184 -1.67 12.84 10.25
CA ALA A 184 -2.53 11.81 10.83
C ALA A 184 -3.94 12.29 11.24
N ARG A 185 -4.28 13.55 11.04
CA ARG A 185 -5.50 14.21 11.54
C ARG A 185 -6.81 13.49 11.23
N GLU A 186 -6.86 12.77 10.13
CA GLU A 186 -8.06 12.03 9.70
C GLU A 186 -8.05 10.55 10.12
N SER A 187 -6.93 10.04 10.66
CA SER A 187 -6.73 8.61 10.98
C SER A 187 -6.77 8.31 12.48
N VAL A 188 -7.25 9.24 13.29
CA VAL A 188 -7.27 9.12 14.75
C VAL A 188 -8.55 8.44 15.22
N ALA A 189 -8.43 7.38 16.01
CA ALA A 189 -9.56 6.72 16.65
C ALA A 189 -10.00 7.51 17.89
N GLN A 190 -11.31 7.71 18.05
CA GLN A 190 -11.90 8.35 19.23
C GLN A 190 -11.87 7.43 20.47
N SER A 191 -11.82 6.12 20.26
CA SER A 191 -11.67 5.10 21.30
C SER A 191 -10.83 3.93 20.79
N VAL A 192 -10.32 3.11 21.73
CA VAL A 192 -9.57 1.88 21.36
C VAL A 192 -10.46 0.89 20.60
N GLU A 193 -11.75 0.85 20.89
CA GLU A 193 -12.72 0.00 20.20
C GLU A 193 -12.96 0.44 18.74
N GLY A 194 -12.69 1.71 18.42
CA GLY A 194 -12.75 2.23 17.05
C GLY A 194 -11.57 1.81 16.17
N LEU A 195 -10.52 1.20 16.75
CA LEU A 195 -9.41 0.66 15.98
C LEU A 195 -9.80 -0.68 15.35
N ARG A 196 -9.60 -0.83 14.06
CA ARG A 196 -9.61 -2.16 13.46
C ARG A 196 -8.34 -2.90 13.84
N THR A 197 -8.44 -3.74 14.86
CA THR A 197 -7.43 -4.75 15.19
C THR A 197 -7.76 -6.02 14.40
N GLY A 198 -7.39 -6.07 13.14
CA GLY A 198 -7.64 -7.24 12.30
C GLY A 198 -6.40 -7.62 11.52
N ALA A 199 -5.56 -8.50 12.09
CA ALA A 199 -4.67 -9.29 11.27
C ALA A 199 -5.55 -10.28 10.49
N THR A 200 -5.74 -10.06 9.19
CA THR A 200 -6.31 -11.09 8.33
C THR A 200 -5.19 -12.08 8.01
N LEU A 201 -5.14 -13.19 8.73
CA LEU A 201 -4.36 -14.34 8.30
C LEU A 201 -5.00 -14.85 7.02
N ARG A 202 -4.38 -14.58 5.88
CA ARG A 202 -4.70 -15.33 4.67
C ARG A 202 -3.98 -16.67 4.82
N ALA A 203 -4.75 -17.73 4.89
CA ALA A 203 -4.23 -19.09 4.77
C ALA A 203 -3.49 -19.25 3.43
N PRO A 204 -2.46 -20.08 3.37
CA PRO A 204 -1.69 -20.36 2.17
C PRO A 204 -2.56 -20.88 1.01
#